data_ab900d33ed8d3203c8b32c2c0d63e5ed
#
_entry.id   ab900d33ed8d3203c8b32c2c0d63e5ed
#
_cell.length_a   1.000
_cell.length_b   1.000
_cell.length_c   1.000
_cell.angle_alpha   90.00
_cell.angle_beta   90.00
_cell.angle_gamma   90.00
#
_symmetry.space_group_name_H-M   'P 1'
#
loop_
_entity.id
_entity.type
_entity.pdbx_description
1 polymer ?
#
loop_
_entity_poly.entity_id
_entity_poly.type
_entity_poly.pdbx_seq_one_letter_code
_entity_poly.pdbx_strand_id
1 'polypeptide(L)'
;MRQNIGIVPGPKHPPRGRAPPGASSLARVKMPEDLIKLLRQPVQCYLATTMADGSPQLTQTWVDTDGEHVLINSVLTHVKTRNIQRDPRVALTVTDPEQSRNYFQVRGRVLEVRTEGAVEHIEELAQRYLGGPYPWYGGRDQIRVILTIKADKIHGMG
;
A
#
# COMPACT_ATOMS: atom_id res chain seq x y z
N MET A 1 15.14 14.68 14.50
CA MET A 1 14.14 14.01 15.38
C MET A 1 13.36 12.99 14.59
N ARG A 2 13.54 11.72 14.87
CA ARG A 2 12.84 10.62 14.19
C ARG A 2 11.45 10.51 14.79
N GLN A 3 10.41 10.97 14.11
CA GLN A 3 9.04 10.63 14.50
C GLN A 3 8.66 9.31 13.85
N ASN A 4 8.80 8.24 14.61
CA ASN A 4 8.23 6.95 14.27
C ASN A 4 6.73 7.04 14.58
N ILE A 5 5.92 7.28 13.56
CA ILE A 5 4.46 7.28 13.71
C ILE A 5 4.03 5.80 13.65
N GLY A 6 4.19 5.10 14.77
CA GLY A 6 3.75 3.72 14.88
C GLY A 6 2.25 3.57 14.64
N ILE A 7 1.85 2.48 14.03
CA ILE A 7 0.43 2.10 13.95
C ILE A 7 -0.06 1.86 15.37
N VAL A 8 -1.00 2.68 15.84
CA VAL A 8 -1.66 2.48 17.14
C VAL A 8 -2.48 1.19 17.03
N PRO A 9 -2.28 0.21 17.92
CA PRO A 9 -3.09 -1.00 17.90
C PRO A 9 -4.56 -0.64 18.13
N GLY A 10 -5.43 -1.09 17.25
CA GLY A 10 -6.87 -0.90 17.33
C GLY A 10 -7.49 -1.53 18.58
N PRO A 11 -8.76 -1.21 18.89
CA PRO A 11 -9.42 -1.64 20.11
C PRO A 11 -9.38 -3.15 20.28
N LYS A 12 -8.99 -3.61 21.48
CA LYS A 12 -8.95 -5.02 21.84
C LYS A 12 -10.37 -5.60 21.80
N HIS A 13 -10.64 -6.45 20.82
CA HIS A 13 -11.81 -7.29 20.87
C HIS A 13 -11.69 -8.31 22.00
N PRO A 14 -12.79 -8.69 22.69
CA PRO A 14 -12.75 -9.73 23.70
C PRO A 14 -12.28 -11.04 23.11
N PRO A 15 -11.64 -11.92 23.91
CA PRO A 15 -11.05 -13.15 23.40
C PRO A 15 -12.13 -14.08 22.85
N ARG A 16 -12.13 -14.29 21.55
CA ARG A 16 -12.83 -15.41 20.95
C ARG A 16 -11.99 -16.66 21.16
N GLY A 17 -12.66 -17.73 21.55
CA GLY A 17 -12.16 -18.99 21.98
C GLY A 17 -10.92 -19.53 21.25
N ARG A 18 -10.18 -20.30 22.01
CA ARG A 18 -8.97 -21.05 21.71
C ARG A 18 -8.94 -21.58 20.28
N ALA A 19 -7.99 -21.06 19.49
CA ALA A 19 -7.68 -21.60 18.18
C ALA A 19 -7.17 -23.05 18.33
N PRO A 20 -7.52 -23.95 17.40
CA PRO A 20 -7.01 -25.32 17.44
C PRO A 20 -5.48 -25.34 17.28
N PRO A 21 -4.78 -26.28 17.94
CA PRO A 21 -3.34 -26.44 17.75
C PRO A 21 -3.08 -26.93 16.33
N GLY A 22 -2.40 -26.12 15.53
CA GLY A 22 -2.07 -26.45 14.14
C GLY A 22 -2.08 -25.28 13.16
N ALA A 23 -2.19 -24.04 13.63
CA ALA A 23 -1.94 -22.88 12.79
C ALA A 23 -0.44 -22.83 12.49
N SER A 24 -0.04 -23.55 11.42
CA SER A 24 1.29 -23.43 10.84
C SER A 24 1.59 -21.95 10.62
N SER A 25 2.80 -21.52 10.96
CA SER A 25 3.35 -20.21 10.62
C SER A 25 2.82 -19.81 9.25
N LEU A 26 2.09 -18.66 9.18
CA LEU A 26 1.58 -18.12 7.91
C LEU A 26 2.75 -18.06 6.95
N ALA A 27 2.78 -18.99 5.99
CA ALA A 27 3.79 -19.01 4.95
C ALA A 27 3.83 -17.62 4.32
N ARG A 28 5.01 -17.00 4.29
CA ARG A 28 5.22 -15.71 3.62
C ARG A 28 4.71 -15.83 2.20
N VAL A 29 3.73 -15.02 1.83
CA VAL A 29 3.28 -14.91 0.46
C VAL A 29 4.39 -14.22 -0.33
N LYS A 30 5.03 -14.98 -1.21
CA LYS A 30 6.06 -14.45 -2.10
C LYS A 30 5.37 -13.74 -3.26
N MET A 31 5.78 -12.50 -3.54
CA MET A 31 5.29 -11.81 -4.73
C MET A 31 5.84 -12.48 -6.00
N PRO A 32 4.98 -12.80 -6.98
CA PRO A 32 5.42 -13.31 -8.28
C PRO A 32 6.33 -12.31 -9.00
N GLU A 33 7.31 -12.82 -9.74
CA GLU A 33 8.23 -11.94 -10.49
C GLU A 33 7.50 -11.02 -11.48
N ASP A 34 6.43 -11.49 -12.11
CA ASP A 34 5.64 -10.69 -13.04
C ASP A 34 4.92 -9.54 -12.33
N LEU A 35 4.44 -9.74 -11.11
CA LEU A 35 3.91 -8.65 -10.29
C LEU A 35 5.00 -7.65 -9.93
N ILE A 36 6.18 -8.10 -9.52
CA ILE A 36 7.31 -7.22 -9.19
C ILE A 36 7.71 -6.37 -10.39
N LYS A 37 7.80 -6.97 -11.57
CA LYS A 37 8.10 -6.25 -12.83
C LYS A 37 7.02 -5.20 -13.13
N LEU A 38 5.76 -5.56 -12.96
CA LEU A 38 4.63 -4.66 -13.20
C LEU A 38 4.66 -3.47 -12.24
N LEU A 39 4.90 -3.70 -10.94
CA LEU A 39 4.98 -2.66 -9.92
C LEU A 39 6.12 -1.65 -10.13
N ARG A 40 7.12 -2.00 -10.92
CA ARG A 40 8.24 -1.11 -11.30
C ARG A 40 7.98 -0.26 -12.53
N GLN A 41 6.80 -0.39 -13.12
CA GLN A 41 6.38 0.36 -14.30
C GLN A 41 5.34 1.43 -13.91
N PRO A 42 5.09 2.45 -14.76
CA PRO A 42 4.03 3.44 -14.53
C PRO A 42 2.65 2.84 -14.78
N VAL A 43 2.23 1.97 -13.89
CA VAL A 43 0.96 1.24 -13.97
C VAL A 43 -0.14 1.93 -13.19
N GLN A 44 -1.39 1.66 -13.56
CA GLN A 44 -2.54 2.08 -12.78
C GLN A 44 -2.70 1.18 -11.56
N CYS A 45 -2.78 1.79 -10.39
CA CYS A 45 -3.04 1.11 -9.14
C CYS A 45 -4.25 1.74 -8.44
N TYR A 46 -5.20 0.91 -8.02
CA TYR A 46 -6.35 1.32 -7.24
C TYR A 46 -6.25 0.70 -5.85
N LEU A 47 -6.24 1.55 -4.83
CA LEU A 47 -6.09 1.16 -3.43
C LEU A 47 -7.42 1.33 -2.70
N ALA A 48 -7.89 0.26 -2.07
CA ALA A 48 -9.04 0.24 -1.18
C ALA A 48 -8.60 0.29 0.28
N THR A 49 -9.20 1.17 1.05
CA THR A 49 -9.05 1.30 2.50
C THR A 49 -10.41 1.33 3.16
N THR A 50 -10.47 1.21 4.49
CA THR A 50 -11.72 1.15 5.24
C THR A 50 -11.98 2.47 5.97
N MET A 51 -13.10 3.11 5.67
CA MET A 51 -13.58 4.29 6.37
C MET A 51 -13.93 3.99 7.84
N ALA A 52 -14.08 5.03 8.66
CA ALA A 52 -14.43 4.88 10.07
C ALA A 52 -15.76 4.14 10.31
N ASP A 53 -16.71 4.27 9.41
CA ASP A 53 -18.00 3.59 9.45
C ASP A 53 -17.99 2.16 8.87
N GLY A 54 -16.80 1.68 8.42
CA GLY A 54 -16.63 0.38 7.80
C GLY A 54 -16.86 0.35 6.30
N SER A 55 -17.29 1.45 5.68
CA SER A 55 -17.46 1.52 4.24
C SER A 55 -16.11 1.55 3.51
N PRO A 56 -16.00 0.99 2.29
CA PRO A 56 -14.77 1.01 1.53
C PRO A 56 -14.54 2.39 0.88
N GLN A 57 -13.27 2.81 0.84
CA GLN A 57 -12.81 3.94 0.04
C GLN A 57 -11.85 3.43 -1.02
N LEU A 58 -12.01 3.91 -2.25
CA LEU A 58 -11.16 3.52 -3.38
C LEU A 58 -10.50 4.77 -3.97
N THR A 59 -9.16 4.73 -4.13
CA THR A 59 -8.40 5.81 -4.75
C THR A 59 -7.37 5.26 -5.73
N GLN A 60 -7.12 6.03 -6.80
CA GLN A 60 -6.01 5.77 -7.70
C GLN A 60 -4.72 6.29 -7.08
N THR A 61 -3.65 5.51 -7.18
CA THR A 61 -2.33 5.85 -6.65
C THR A 61 -1.22 5.44 -7.62
N TRP A 62 -0.07 6.10 -7.50
CA TRP A 62 1.18 5.55 -8.02
C TRP A 62 1.67 4.44 -7.09
N VAL A 63 2.39 3.49 -7.64
CA VAL A 63 2.83 2.29 -6.91
C VAL A 63 4.28 1.98 -7.21
N ASP A 64 4.93 1.32 -6.26
CA ASP A 64 6.30 0.86 -6.34
C ASP A 64 6.47 -0.46 -5.58
N THR A 65 7.66 -0.99 -5.55
CA THR A 65 8.03 -2.17 -4.76
C THR A 65 9.49 -2.14 -4.36
N ASP A 66 9.79 -2.69 -3.20
CA ASP A 66 11.15 -3.02 -2.77
C ASP A 66 11.56 -4.48 -3.12
N GLY A 67 10.68 -5.21 -3.82
CA GLY A 67 10.85 -6.63 -4.16
C GLY A 67 10.15 -7.59 -3.20
N GLU A 68 9.78 -7.15 -2.00
CA GLU A 68 9.07 -7.94 -0.99
C GLU A 68 7.69 -7.35 -0.65
N HIS A 69 7.56 -6.03 -0.74
CA HIS A 69 6.37 -5.28 -0.37
C HIS A 69 5.87 -4.43 -1.53
N VAL A 70 4.60 -4.10 -1.50
CA VAL A 70 4.05 -3.03 -2.33
C VAL A 70 4.24 -1.71 -1.59
N LEU A 71 4.77 -0.71 -2.28
CA LEU A 71 5.02 0.61 -1.73
C LEU A 71 4.10 1.63 -2.39
N ILE A 72 3.45 2.45 -1.58
CA ILE A 72 2.60 3.56 -2.05
C ILE A 72 3.05 4.84 -1.35
N ASN A 73 3.23 5.90 -2.13
CA ASN A 73 3.48 7.22 -1.59
C ASN A 73 2.17 7.97 -1.42
N SER A 74 2.00 8.61 -0.27
CA SER A 74 0.79 9.34 0.07
C SER A 74 1.13 10.59 0.90
N VAL A 75 0.11 11.28 1.36
CA VAL A 75 0.22 12.41 2.30
C VAL A 75 -0.35 12.00 3.64
N LEU A 76 0.30 12.41 4.73
CA LEU A 76 -0.06 12.04 6.09
C LEU A 76 -1.53 12.35 6.43
N THR A 77 -2.04 13.47 5.92
CA THR A 77 -3.41 13.94 6.20
C THR A 77 -4.47 13.43 5.22
N HIS A 78 -4.09 12.68 4.19
CA HIS A 78 -5.07 12.11 3.26
C HIS A 78 -5.97 11.08 3.94
N VAL A 79 -7.22 10.99 3.47
CA VAL A 79 -8.24 10.08 4.03
C VAL A 79 -7.75 8.64 4.05
N LYS A 80 -7.14 8.16 2.96
CA LYS A 80 -6.57 6.80 2.91
C LYS A 80 -5.51 6.55 3.98
N THR A 81 -4.65 7.52 4.27
CA THR A 81 -3.61 7.39 5.30
C THR A 81 -4.23 7.32 6.69
N ARG A 82 -5.21 8.19 6.97
CA ARG A 82 -5.95 8.13 8.25
C ARG A 82 -6.75 6.83 8.40
N ASN A 83 -7.33 6.34 7.32
CA ASN A 83 -8.02 5.04 7.31
C ASN A 83 -7.07 3.91 7.68
N ILE A 84 -5.87 3.89 7.07
CA ILE A 84 -4.85 2.87 7.32
C ILE A 84 -4.32 2.91 8.76
N GLN A 85 -4.17 4.09 9.35
CA GLN A 85 -3.76 4.24 10.74
C GLN A 85 -4.79 3.64 11.71
N ARG A 86 -6.07 3.68 11.35
CA ARG A 86 -7.17 3.09 12.14
C ARG A 86 -7.37 1.61 11.83
N ASP A 87 -7.31 1.22 10.56
CA ASP A 87 -7.46 -0.15 10.08
C ASP A 87 -6.42 -0.42 8.98
N PRO A 88 -5.35 -1.17 9.27
CA PRO A 88 -4.25 -1.37 8.33
C PRO A 88 -4.58 -2.30 7.16
N ARG A 89 -5.73 -2.96 7.16
CA ARG A 89 -6.12 -3.86 6.07
C ARG A 89 -6.41 -3.09 4.81
N VAL A 90 -5.85 -3.55 3.70
CA VAL A 90 -5.99 -2.93 2.38
C VAL A 90 -6.19 -3.98 1.30
N ALA A 91 -6.73 -3.55 0.19
CA ALA A 91 -6.72 -4.29 -1.06
C ALA A 91 -6.31 -3.35 -2.18
N LEU A 92 -5.64 -3.87 -3.18
CA LEU A 92 -5.29 -3.11 -4.36
C LEU A 92 -5.33 -3.97 -5.62
N THR A 93 -5.51 -3.32 -6.75
CA THR A 93 -5.27 -3.91 -8.06
C THR A 93 -4.24 -3.10 -8.81
N VAL A 94 -3.39 -3.81 -9.58
CA VAL A 94 -2.52 -3.22 -10.58
C VAL A 94 -2.79 -3.88 -11.91
N THR A 95 -2.85 -3.07 -12.96
CA THR A 95 -3.21 -3.54 -14.30
C THR A 95 -2.09 -3.22 -15.27
N ASP A 96 -1.76 -4.17 -16.11
CA ASP A 96 -0.84 -3.99 -17.21
C ASP A 96 -1.43 -2.97 -18.21
N PRO A 97 -0.73 -1.84 -18.48
CA PRO A 97 -1.25 -0.80 -19.35
C PRO A 97 -1.40 -1.27 -20.81
N GLU A 98 -0.67 -2.30 -21.22
CA GLU A 98 -0.74 -2.85 -22.58
C GLU A 98 -1.79 -3.95 -22.73
N GLN A 99 -2.08 -4.66 -21.63
CA GLN A 99 -3.05 -5.75 -21.59
C GLN A 99 -3.95 -5.66 -20.36
N SER A 100 -5.07 -5.00 -20.48
CA SER A 100 -5.99 -4.76 -19.36
C SER A 100 -6.55 -6.03 -18.71
N ARG A 101 -6.48 -7.18 -19.37
CA ARG A 101 -6.84 -8.48 -18.79
C ARG A 101 -5.75 -9.03 -17.86
N ASN A 102 -4.51 -8.58 -18.05
CA ASN A 102 -3.39 -8.95 -17.22
C ASN A 102 -3.36 -8.01 -15.99
N TYR A 103 -3.89 -8.47 -14.89
CA TYR A 103 -3.90 -7.70 -13.64
C TYR A 103 -3.63 -8.60 -12.44
N PHE A 104 -3.18 -7.98 -11.37
CA PHE A 104 -3.05 -8.62 -10.07
C PHE A 104 -3.95 -7.93 -9.05
N GLN A 105 -4.57 -8.75 -8.22
CA GLN A 105 -5.23 -8.31 -6.99
C GLN A 105 -4.33 -8.69 -5.82
N VAL A 106 -4.06 -7.73 -4.95
CA VAL A 106 -3.31 -7.94 -3.72
C VAL A 106 -4.19 -7.58 -2.54
N ARG A 107 -4.33 -8.49 -1.60
CA ARG A 107 -4.95 -8.24 -0.30
C ARG A 107 -3.89 -8.35 0.77
N GLY A 108 -3.84 -7.38 1.66
CA GLY A 108 -2.81 -7.36 2.68
C GLY A 108 -3.04 -6.29 3.73
N ARG A 109 -1.96 -5.86 4.32
CA ARG A 109 -1.98 -4.85 5.38
C ARG A 109 -0.77 -3.94 5.32
N VAL A 110 -0.94 -2.72 5.74
CA VAL A 110 0.14 -1.78 5.91
C VAL A 110 0.91 -2.11 7.19
N LEU A 111 2.21 -2.37 7.03
CA LEU A 111 3.12 -2.63 8.15
C LEU A 111 3.68 -1.35 8.75
N GLU A 112 3.86 -0.32 7.92
CA GLU A 112 4.56 0.90 8.28
C GLU A 112 4.00 2.08 7.49
N VAL A 113 3.86 3.21 8.16
CA VAL A 113 3.65 4.54 7.56
C VAL A 113 4.88 5.37 7.91
N ARG A 114 5.73 5.64 6.92
CA ARG A 114 7.07 6.20 7.10
C ARG A 114 7.20 7.56 6.42
N THR A 115 7.70 8.56 7.12
CA THR A 115 8.04 9.87 6.55
C THR A 115 9.44 9.90 5.95
N GLU A 116 10.39 9.15 6.53
CA GLU A 116 11.77 9.09 6.08
C GLU A 116 11.85 8.57 4.64
N GLY A 117 12.52 9.32 3.75
CA GLY A 117 12.68 8.99 2.34
C GLY A 117 11.44 9.21 1.47
N ALA A 118 10.34 9.71 2.01
CA ALA A 118 9.09 9.82 1.27
C ALA A 118 9.09 10.93 0.21
N VAL A 119 9.85 12.00 0.42
CA VAL A 119 10.02 13.07 -0.57
C VAL A 119 10.85 12.57 -1.75
N GLU A 120 11.96 11.93 -1.49
CA GLU A 120 12.82 11.30 -2.51
C GLU A 120 12.02 10.26 -3.31
N HIS A 121 11.23 9.46 -2.64
CA HIS A 121 10.41 8.43 -3.27
C HIS A 121 9.34 9.02 -4.21
N ILE A 122 8.63 10.10 -3.81
CA ILE A 122 7.66 10.71 -4.73
C ILE A 122 8.33 11.35 -5.95
N GLU A 123 9.54 11.89 -5.80
CA GLU A 123 10.31 12.40 -6.94
C GLU A 123 10.74 11.29 -7.89
N GLU A 124 11.18 10.14 -7.38
CA GLU A 124 11.49 8.96 -8.21
C GLU A 124 10.26 8.45 -8.96
N LEU A 125 9.12 8.37 -8.27
CA LEU A 125 7.85 8.01 -8.89
C LEU A 125 7.42 9.01 -9.97
N ALA A 126 7.61 10.30 -9.74
CA ALA A 126 7.30 11.33 -10.73
C ALA A 126 8.15 11.18 -12.00
N GLN A 127 9.41 10.85 -11.89
CA GLN A 127 10.24 10.54 -13.05
C GLN A 127 9.70 9.36 -13.84
N ARG A 128 9.23 8.32 -13.16
CA ARG A 128 8.65 7.12 -13.79
C ARG A 128 7.30 7.39 -14.45
N TYR A 129 6.41 8.09 -13.77
CA TYR A 129 5.03 8.31 -14.20
C TYR A 129 4.85 9.53 -15.12
N LEU A 130 5.66 10.58 -14.93
CA LEU A 130 5.52 11.86 -15.64
C LEU A 130 6.71 12.20 -16.53
N GLY A 131 7.86 11.54 -16.30
CA GLY A 131 9.11 11.86 -17.00
C GLY A 131 9.74 13.20 -16.54
N GLY A 132 9.41 13.68 -15.36
CA GLY A 132 9.88 14.96 -14.84
C GLY A 132 9.72 15.08 -13.32
N PRO A 133 10.02 16.25 -12.74
CA PRO A 133 9.90 16.48 -11.31
C PRO A 133 8.44 16.40 -10.84
N TYR A 134 8.25 16.05 -9.58
CA TYR A 134 6.93 16.03 -8.98
C TYR A 134 6.34 17.44 -8.91
N PRO A 135 5.11 17.66 -9.44
CA PRO A 135 4.54 19.02 -9.52
C PRO A 135 4.02 19.57 -8.18
N TRP A 136 4.10 18.82 -7.10
CA TRP A 136 3.62 19.23 -5.76
C TRP A 136 2.18 19.76 -5.76
N TYR A 137 1.28 18.98 -6.34
CA TYR A 137 -0.13 19.34 -6.54
C TYR A 137 -0.85 19.87 -5.30
N GLY A 138 -0.49 19.37 -4.11
CA GLY A 138 -1.07 19.78 -2.84
C GLY A 138 -0.20 20.78 -2.04
N GLY A 139 0.91 21.27 -2.62
CA GLY A 139 1.87 22.15 -1.95
C GLY A 139 3.00 21.40 -1.23
N ARG A 140 4.12 22.11 -1.03
CA ARG A 140 5.35 21.57 -0.44
C ARG A 140 5.30 21.42 1.07
N ASP A 141 4.30 21.96 1.72
CA ASP A 141 4.03 21.84 3.15
C ASP A 141 3.36 20.52 3.54
N GLN A 142 2.87 19.76 2.55
CA GLN A 142 2.31 18.43 2.79
C GLN A 142 3.40 17.45 3.23
N ILE A 143 3.14 16.73 4.32
CA ILE A 143 4.04 15.69 4.81
C ILE A 143 3.80 14.42 3.99
N ARG A 144 4.79 14.04 3.16
CA ARG A 144 4.77 12.80 2.39
C ARG A 144 5.06 11.60 3.29
N VAL A 145 4.43 10.48 2.97
CA VAL A 145 4.65 9.19 3.65
C VAL A 145 4.75 8.06 2.63
N ILE A 146 5.50 7.03 3.00
CA ILE A 146 5.53 5.74 2.30
C ILE A 146 4.70 4.76 3.09
N LEU A 147 3.75 4.13 2.43
CA LEU A 147 2.97 3.01 2.95
C LEU A 147 3.65 1.72 2.51
N THR A 148 4.12 0.92 3.46
CA THR A 148 4.71 -0.39 3.18
C THR A 148 3.64 -1.45 3.39
N ILE A 149 3.24 -2.13 2.32
CA ILE A 149 2.14 -3.09 2.31
C ILE A 149 2.71 -4.50 2.17
N LYS A 150 2.38 -5.33 3.14
CA LYS A 150 2.62 -6.77 3.08
C LYS A 150 1.44 -7.46 2.40
N ALA A 151 1.70 -8.25 1.37
CA ALA A 151 0.69 -9.10 0.76
C ALA A 151 0.37 -10.31 1.64
N ASP A 152 -0.91 -10.54 1.91
CA ASP A 152 -1.41 -11.74 2.56
C ASP A 152 -1.98 -12.73 1.53
N LYS A 153 -2.57 -12.22 0.44
CA LYS A 153 -3.07 -13.00 -0.71
C LYS A 153 -2.84 -12.24 -1.99
N ILE A 154 -2.37 -12.98 -3.00
CA ILE A 154 -2.18 -12.44 -4.35
C ILE A 154 -2.95 -13.32 -5.32
N HIS A 155 -3.73 -12.69 -6.19
CA HIS A 155 -4.44 -13.34 -7.28
C HIS A 155 -4.07 -12.64 -8.58
N GLY A 156 -3.60 -13.39 -9.56
CA GLY A 156 -3.27 -12.89 -10.88
C GLY A 156 -4.20 -13.50 -11.92
N MET A 157 -4.58 -12.69 -12.91
CA MET A 157 -5.23 -13.13 -14.13
C MET A 157 -4.32 -12.74 -15.30
N GLY A 158 -3.77 -13.73 -15.96
CA GLY A 158 -2.94 -13.59 -17.14
C GLY A 158 -3.25 -14.68 -18.14
#